data_0c1382af052a929650428c1507b86a42
#
_entry.id   0c1382af052a929650428c1507b86a42
#
_cell.length_a   1.000
_cell.length_b   1.000
_cell.length_c   1.000
_cell.angle_alpha   90.00
_cell.angle_beta   90.00
_cell.angle_gamma   90.00
#
_symmetry.space_group_name_H-M   'P 1'
#
loop_
_entity.id
_entity.type
_entity.pdbx_description
1 polymer ?
#
loop_
_entity_poly.entity_id
_entity_poly.type
_entity_poly.pdbx_seq_one_letter_code
_entity_poly.pdbx_strand_id
1 'polypeptide(L)'
;MYLIYLDSSGSALMKESEDYVLSSIIVNESNWTLIDNAVKAIKLQHFPALPDNEVEFHAKDMENNTGIYRNLPHRNILKIFDSIYGLFSQENFPVTLISAVIQKQNIRKRTIDLEVWGHRLIFERLNK
;
A
#
# COMPACT_ATOMS: atom_id res chain seq x y z
N MET A 1 0.50 21.79 2.35
CA MET A 1 -0.46 20.84 2.96
C MET A 1 0.11 19.43 2.85
N TYR A 2 -0.25 18.52 3.77
CA TYR A 2 0.08 17.11 3.64
C TYR A 2 -1.15 16.30 3.28
N LEU A 3 -0.99 15.39 2.34
CA LEU A 3 -2.00 14.41 1.95
C LEU A 3 -1.64 13.08 2.63
N ILE A 4 -2.63 12.43 3.24
CA ILE A 4 -2.45 11.16 3.92
C ILE A 4 -3.41 10.15 3.29
N TYR A 5 -2.84 9.11 2.70
CA TYR A 5 -3.58 7.99 2.14
C TYR A 5 -3.47 6.83 3.10
N LEU A 6 -4.60 6.21 3.41
CA LEU A 6 -4.68 5.07 4.33
C LEU A 6 -5.25 3.88 3.58
N ASP A 7 -4.65 2.73 3.79
CA ASP A 7 -5.15 1.46 3.29
C ASP A 7 -4.90 0.34 4.31
N SER A 8 -5.79 -0.64 4.33
CA SER A 8 -5.72 -1.75 5.28
C SER A 8 -5.55 -3.09 4.56
N SER A 9 -4.85 -4.01 5.20
CA SER A 9 -4.69 -5.39 4.79
C SER A 9 -5.02 -6.33 5.96
N GLY A 10 -5.54 -7.51 5.63
CA GLY A 10 -6.11 -8.41 6.62
C GLY A 10 -7.54 -7.99 7.01
N SER A 11 -8.21 -8.82 7.80
CA SER A 11 -9.56 -8.53 8.25
C SER A 11 -9.56 -7.80 9.59
N ALA A 12 -10.43 -6.81 9.76
CA ALA A 12 -10.70 -6.21 11.07
C ALA A 12 -11.40 -7.17 12.04
N LEU A 13 -11.99 -8.27 11.52
CA LEU A 13 -12.64 -9.29 12.35
C LEU A 13 -11.61 -10.21 12.99
N MET A 14 -11.71 -10.39 14.31
CA MET A 14 -10.73 -11.15 15.11
C MET A 14 -10.51 -12.60 14.65
N LYS A 15 -11.46 -13.20 13.93
CA LYS A 15 -11.44 -14.62 13.56
C LYS A 15 -10.93 -14.92 12.14
N GLU A 16 -10.76 -13.91 11.28
CA GLU A 16 -10.59 -14.13 9.84
C GLU A 16 -9.14 -14.08 9.34
N SER A 17 -8.23 -13.49 10.09
CA SER A 17 -6.80 -13.44 9.74
C SER A 17 -5.98 -13.33 11.02
N GLU A 18 -4.69 -13.66 10.93
CA GLU A 18 -3.79 -13.57 12.08
C GLU A 18 -3.44 -12.13 12.43
N ASP A 19 -3.28 -11.29 11.41
CA ASP A 19 -2.86 -9.91 11.55
C ASP A 19 -3.87 -8.95 10.91
N TYR A 20 -3.91 -7.73 11.44
CA TYR A 20 -4.52 -6.57 10.80
C TYR A 20 -3.43 -5.51 10.62
N VAL A 21 -3.27 -5.02 9.41
CA VAL A 21 -2.29 -4.00 9.05
C VAL A 21 -3.02 -2.78 8.54
N LEU A 22 -2.71 -1.61 9.10
CA LEU A 22 -3.10 -0.33 8.54
C LEU A 22 -1.83 0.42 8.13
N SER A 23 -1.75 0.81 6.87
CA SER A 23 -0.62 1.55 6.31
C SER A 23 -1.05 2.94 5.87
N SER A 24 -0.14 3.89 5.98
CA SER A 24 -0.34 5.25 5.48
C SER A 24 0.82 5.68 4.60
N ILE A 25 0.48 6.39 3.53
CA ILE A 25 1.41 7.13 2.67
C ILE A 25 1.16 8.61 2.91
N ILE A 26 2.18 9.33 3.30
CA ILE A 26 2.13 10.75 3.61
C ILE A 26 2.97 11.50 2.59
N VAL A 27 2.35 12.45 1.92
CA VAL A 27 2.93 13.22 0.82
C VAL A 27 2.71 14.71 1.05
N ASN A 28 3.76 15.52 0.91
CA ASN A 28 3.55 16.96 0.78
C ASN A 28 2.95 17.26 -0.60
N GLU A 29 1.91 18.10 -0.64
CA GLU A 29 1.21 18.44 -1.89
C GLU A 29 2.13 18.96 -2.99
N SER A 30 3.21 19.67 -2.63
CA SER A 30 4.21 20.15 -3.58
C SER A 30 4.95 19.05 -4.34
N ASN A 31 4.97 17.84 -3.78
CA ASN A 31 5.64 16.66 -4.35
C ASN A 31 4.68 15.74 -5.12
N TRP A 32 3.39 16.05 -5.13
CA TRP A 32 2.37 15.21 -5.72
C TRP A 32 2.67 14.86 -7.19
N THR A 33 2.96 15.87 -8.00
CA THR A 33 3.24 15.68 -9.43
C THR A 33 4.48 14.80 -9.67
N LEU A 34 5.51 14.93 -8.82
CA LEU A 34 6.71 14.11 -8.91
C LEU A 34 6.36 12.63 -8.64
N ILE A 35 5.59 12.38 -7.59
CA ILE A 35 5.18 11.02 -7.21
C ILE A 35 4.26 10.40 -8.26
N ASP A 36 3.26 11.16 -8.74
CA ASP A 36 2.34 10.73 -9.79
C ASP A 36 3.09 10.34 -11.07
N ASN A 37 4.03 11.17 -11.50
CA ASN A 37 4.87 10.88 -12.66
C ASN A 37 5.74 9.64 -12.48
N ALA A 38 6.30 9.43 -11.29
CA ALA A 38 7.09 8.24 -10.99
C ALA A 38 6.25 6.95 -11.04
N VAL A 39 5.03 6.98 -10.50
CA VAL A 39 4.09 5.86 -10.56
C VAL A 39 3.63 5.61 -12.01
N LYS A 40 3.32 6.66 -12.77
CA LYS A 40 2.97 6.56 -14.20
C LYS A 40 4.09 5.95 -15.04
N ALA A 41 5.35 6.28 -14.75
CA ALA A 41 6.49 5.68 -15.42
C ALA A 41 6.56 4.17 -15.21
N ILE A 42 6.28 3.68 -13.99
CA ILE A 42 6.19 2.24 -13.70
C ILE A 42 5.02 1.60 -14.46
N LYS A 43 3.85 2.24 -14.47
CA LYS A 43 2.68 1.76 -15.23
C LYS A 43 3.00 1.61 -16.72
N LEU A 44 3.59 2.63 -17.32
CA LEU A 44 3.99 2.62 -18.74
C LEU A 44 5.05 1.55 -19.03
N GLN A 45 6.01 1.34 -18.13
CA GLN A 45 7.05 0.33 -18.27
C GLN A 45 6.48 -1.09 -18.34
N HIS A 46 5.48 -1.39 -17.51
CA HIS A 46 4.92 -2.74 -17.41
C HIS A 46 3.69 -2.97 -18.27
N PHE A 47 2.94 -1.91 -18.58
CA PHE A 47 1.69 -1.95 -19.34
C PHE A 47 1.64 -0.87 -20.44
N PRO A 48 2.60 -0.88 -21.41
CA PRO A 48 2.70 0.19 -22.41
C PRO A 48 1.49 0.29 -23.36
N ALA A 49 0.67 -0.75 -23.43
CA ALA A 49 -0.53 -0.79 -24.27
C ALA A 49 -1.81 -0.33 -23.56
N LEU A 50 -1.76 -0.08 -22.25
CA LEU A 50 -2.90 0.36 -21.46
C LEU A 50 -2.77 1.83 -21.07
N PRO A 51 -3.86 2.60 -21.07
CA PRO A 51 -3.85 3.93 -20.49
C PRO A 51 -3.61 3.85 -18.97
N ASP A 52 -2.94 4.86 -18.39
CA ASP A 52 -2.51 4.85 -17.00
C ASP A 52 -3.66 4.78 -15.98
N ASN A 53 -4.83 5.31 -16.34
CA ASN A 53 -6.05 5.25 -15.54
C ASN A 53 -6.70 3.85 -15.51
N GLU A 54 -6.32 2.95 -16.39
CA GLU A 54 -6.78 1.55 -16.40
C GLU A 54 -5.81 0.62 -15.63
N VAL A 55 -4.63 1.11 -15.30
CA VAL A 55 -3.63 0.34 -14.55
C VAL A 55 -3.70 0.72 -13.06
N GLU A 56 -4.13 -0.22 -12.24
CA GLU A 56 -4.10 -0.12 -10.79
C GLU A 56 -3.16 -1.19 -10.21
N PHE A 57 -2.24 -0.79 -9.34
CA PHE A 57 -1.35 -1.72 -8.64
C PHE A 57 -2.04 -2.27 -7.39
N HIS A 58 -2.80 -3.33 -7.57
CA HIS A 58 -3.53 -4.01 -6.51
C HIS A 58 -2.88 -5.35 -6.19
N ALA A 59 -2.22 -5.45 -5.03
CA ALA A 59 -1.41 -6.60 -4.65
C ALA A 59 -2.18 -7.93 -4.74
N LYS A 60 -3.43 -7.94 -4.27
CA LYS A 60 -4.29 -9.14 -4.32
C LYS A 60 -4.57 -9.61 -5.74
N ASP A 61 -4.77 -8.69 -6.69
CA ASP A 61 -4.99 -9.04 -8.10
C ASP A 61 -3.70 -9.56 -8.74
N MET A 62 -2.56 -8.99 -8.37
CA MET A 62 -1.24 -9.47 -8.80
C MET A 62 -0.98 -10.89 -8.28
N GLU A 63 -1.21 -11.16 -7.01
CA GLU A 63 -1.01 -12.48 -6.39
C GLU A 63 -1.94 -13.54 -6.97
N ASN A 64 -3.19 -13.18 -7.25
CA ASN A 64 -4.21 -14.10 -7.77
C ASN A 64 -4.26 -14.18 -9.31
N ASN A 65 -3.40 -13.43 -10.02
CA ASN A 65 -3.42 -13.34 -11.48
C ASN A 65 -4.81 -12.97 -12.04
N THR A 66 -5.46 -11.97 -11.45
CA THR A 66 -6.77 -11.48 -11.87
C THR A 66 -6.67 -10.12 -12.58
N GLY A 67 -7.77 -9.68 -13.20
CA GLY A 67 -7.81 -8.40 -13.90
C GLY A 67 -6.78 -8.29 -15.03
N ILE A 68 -6.05 -7.19 -15.06
CA ILE A 68 -4.98 -6.91 -16.05
C ILE A 68 -3.76 -7.84 -15.89
N TYR A 69 -3.66 -8.57 -14.78
CA TYR A 69 -2.55 -9.48 -14.46
C TYR A 69 -2.80 -10.93 -14.91
N ARG A 70 -4.01 -11.26 -15.37
CA ARG A 70 -4.48 -12.65 -15.62
C ARG A 70 -3.53 -13.51 -16.43
N ASN A 71 -2.83 -12.96 -17.39
CA ASN A 71 -1.96 -13.72 -18.29
C ASN A 71 -0.47 -13.35 -18.13
N LEU A 72 -0.13 -12.63 -17.06
CA LEU A 72 1.26 -12.27 -16.82
C LEU A 72 2.02 -13.44 -16.20
N PRO A 73 3.20 -13.80 -16.73
CA PRO A 73 4.09 -14.73 -16.04
C PRO A 73 4.45 -14.22 -14.63
N HIS A 74 4.57 -15.13 -13.68
CA HIS A 74 4.91 -14.79 -12.29
C HIS A 74 6.17 -13.89 -12.17
N ARG A 75 7.19 -14.17 -12.99
CA ARG A 75 8.39 -13.31 -13.06
C ARG A 75 8.11 -11.85 -13.41
N ASN A 76 7.05 -11.57 -14.18
CA ASN A 76 6.67 -10.20 -14.52
C ASN A 76 5.96 -9.53 -13.34
N ILE A 77 5.14 -10.28 -12.61
CA ILE A 77 4.55 -9.81 -11.35
C ILE A 77 5.65 -9.40 -10.37
N LEU A 78 6.67 -10.23 -10.18
CA LEU A 78 7.80 -9.90 -9.30
C LEU A 78 8.52 -8.63 -9.77
N LYS A 79 8.73 -8.43 -11.07
CA LYS A 79 9.33 -7.20 -11.59
C LYS A 79 8.49 -5.94 -11.32
N ILE A 80 7.15 -6.07 -11.31
CA ILE A 80 6.27 -4.96 -10.93
C ILE A 80 6.48 -4.61 -9.45
N PHE A 81 6.48 -5.60 -8.57
CA PHE A 81 6.78 -5.40 -7.14
C PHE A 81 8.16 -4.78 -6.94
N ASP A 82 9.20 -5.28 -7.61
CA ASP A 82 10.56 -4.72 -7.54
C ASP A 82 10.60 -3.25 -7.97
N SER A 83 9.85 -2.89 -9.02
CA SER A 83 9.77 -1.49 -9.48
C SER A 83 9.10 -0.59 -8.44
N ILE A 84 8.01 -1.06 -7.84
CA ILE A 84 7.27 -0.31 -6.81
C ILE A 84 8.14 -0.16 -5.54
N TYR A 85 8.71 -1.25 -5.03
CA TYR A 85 9.57 -1.21 -3.85
C TYR A 85 10.85 -0.41 -4.10
N GLY A 86 11.42 -0.52 -5.30
CA GLY A 86 12.58 0.26 -5.72
C GLY A 86 12.31 1.76 -5.71
N LEU A 87 11.08 2.18 -6.04
CA LEU A 87 10.68 3.58 -5.94
C LEU A 87 10.69 4.07 -4.49
N PHE A 88 10.08 3.32 -3.58
CA PHE A 88 10.00 3.69 -2.16
C PHE A 88 11.33 3.54 -1.40
N SER A 89 12.27 2.76 -1.92
CA SER A 89 13.60 2.57 -1.31
C SER A 89 14.62 3.64 -1.70
N GLN A 90 14.28 4.55 -2.61
CA GLN A 90 15.15 5.68 -2.95
C GLN A 90 15.27 6.64 -1.76
N GLU A 91 16.50 6.94 -1.35
CA GLU A 91 16.81 7.76 -0.15
C GLU A 91 16.09 9.12 -0.12
N ASN A 92 15.87 9.73 -1.29
CA ASN A 92 15.26 11.05 -1.42
C ASN A 92 13.84 11.02 -2.01
N PHE A 93 13.19 9.86 -2.06
CA PHE A 93 11.83 9.80 -2.55
C PHE A 93 10.89 10.46 -1.54
N PRO A 94 10.13 11.52 -1.92
CA PRO A 94 9.49 12.43 -0.96
C PRO A 94 8.18 11.87 -0.40
N VAL A 95 8.24 10.66 0.15
CA VAL A 95 7.11 9.95 0.75
C VAL A 95 7.49 9.46 2.13
N THR A 96 6.60 9.61 3.09
CA THR A 96 6.73 8.96 4.39
C THR A 96 5.73 7.80 4.48
N LEU A 97 6.23 6.62 4.82
CA LEU A 97 5.42 5.44 5.07
C LEU A 97 5.34 5.17 6.56
N ILE A 98 4.13 4.99 7.08
CA ILE A 98 3.89 4.53 8.45
C ILE A 98 2.92 3.37 8.40
N SER A 99 3.28 2.24 9.02
CA SER A 99 2.40 1.09 9.11
C SER A 99 2.24 0.66 10.56
N ALA A 100 0.99 0.33 10.93
CA ALA A 100 0.65 -0.28 12.19
C ALA A 100 0.27 -1.74 11.93
N VAL A 101 1.01 -2.67 12.55
CA VAL A 101 0.72 -4.11 12.47
C VAL A 101 0.16 -4.55 13.80
N ILE A 102 -1.05 -5.09 13.79
CA ILE A 102 -1.75 -5.59 14.98
C ILE A 102 -1.84 -7.10 14.89
N GLN A 103 -1.05 -7.78 15.71
CA GLN A 103 -1.07 -9.23 15.84
C GLN A 103 -2.20 -9.66 16.78
N LYS A 104 -3.26 -10.21 16.21
CA LYS A 104 -4.51 -10.51 16.93
C LYS A 104 -4.35 -11.55 18.04
N GLN A 105 -3.42 -12.48 17.85
CA GLN A 105 -3.09 -13.50 18.85
C GLN A 105 -2.62 -12.90 20.19
N ASN A 106 -2.07 -11.68 20.16
CA ASN A 106 -1.56 -10.98 21.33
C ASN A 106 -2.64 -10.12 22.03
N ILE A 107 -3.85 -10.06 21.48
CA ILE A 107 -4.94 -9.26 22.01
C ILE A 107 -5.73 -10.07 23.02
N ARG A 108 -5.69 -9.64 24.30
CA ARG A 108 -6.46 -10.27 25.40
C ARG A 108 -7.94 -9.91 25.37
N LYS A 109 -8.27 -8.70 24.91
CA LYS A 109 -9.61 -8.13 24.94
C LYS A 109 -10.25 -8.22 23.54
N ARG A 110 -11.17 -9.19 23.35
CA ARG A 110 -11.79 -9.48 22.03
C ARG A 110 -12.81 -8.43 21.55
N THR A 111 -13.09 -7.39 22.33
CA THR A 111 -14.03 -6.31 22.00
C THR A 111 -13.36 -5.06 21.44
N ILE A 112 -12.08 -5.15 21.06
CA ILE A 112 -11.35 -4.02 20.50
C ILE A 112 -11.73 -3.88 19.02
N ASP A 113 -12.09 -2.66 18.63
CA ASP A 113 -12.22 -2.27 17.24
C ASP A 113 -10.82 -2.04 16.66
N LEU A 114 -10.39 -2.95 15.77
CA LEU A 114 -9.04 -2.93 15.20
C LEU A 114 -8.84 -1.78 14.23
N GLU A 115 -9.90 -1.35 13.53
CA GLU A 115 -9.82 -0.19 12.64
C GLU A 115 -9.56 1.09 13.43
N VAL A 116 -10.36 1.32 14.45
CA VAL A 116 -10.18 2.48 15.34
C VAL A 116 -8.81 2.46 15.99
N TRP A 117 -8.34 1.29 16.43
CA TRP A 117 -7.04 1.17 17.07
C TRP A 117 -5.89 1.38 16.09
N GLY A 118 -5.99 0.83 14.88
CA GLY A 118 -5.02 1.04 13.79
C GLY A 118 -4.87 2.53 13.47
N HIS A 119 -5.99 3.24 13.27
CA HIS A 119 -5.99 4.68 13.02
C HIS A 119 -5.32 5.46 14.15
N ARG A 120 -5.67 5.12 15.40
CA ARG A 120 -5.05 5.76 16.57
C ARG A 120 -3.53 5.60 16.57
N LEU A 121 -3.02 4.40 16.32
CA LEU A 121 -1.57 4.14 16.27
C LEU A 121 -0.87 4.96 15.18
N ILE A 122 -1.47 5.09 13.99
CA ILE A 122 -0.94 5.93 12.91
C ILE A 122 -0.91 7.39 13.34
N PHE A 123 -2.03 7.93 13.86
CA PHE A 123 -2.10 9.34 14.26
C PHE A 123 -1.20 9.67 15.45
N GLU A 124 -0.98 8.76 16.39
CA GLU A 124 -0.02 8.94 17.47
C GLU A 124 1.43 9.07 16.94
N ARG A 125 1.75 8.43 15.81
CA ARG A 125 3.06 8.56 15.16
C ARG A 125 3.21 9.86 14.39
N LEU A 126 2.14 10.35 13.77
CA LEU A 126 2.14 11.61 13.04
C LEU A 126 2.33 12.84 13.93
N ASN A 127 1.96 12.73 15.20
CA ASN A 127 2.05 13.83 16.18
C ASN A 127 3.39 13.86 16.94
N LYS A 128 4.37 13.03 16.59
CA LYS A 128 5.73 13.02 17.16
C LYS A 128 6.74 13.66 16.23
#